data_ed4930e20e3850335612eb61fa717a98
#
_entry.id   ed4930e20e3850335612eb61fa717a98
#
_cell.length_a   1.000
_cell.length_b   1.000
_cell.length_c   1.000
_cell.angle_alpha   90.00
_cell.angle_beta   90.00
_cell.angle_gamma   90.00
#
_symmetry.space_group_name_H-M   'P 1'
#
loop_
_entity.id
_entity.type
_entity.pdbx_description
1 polymer ?
#
loop_
_entity_poly.entity_id
_entity_poly.type
_entity_poly.pdbx_seq_one_letter_code
_entity_poly.pdbx_strand_id
1 'polypeptide(L)'
;MRPRMSTVLSARGITKSYGSKTVLKDLSISAERGDVIAIIGASGSGKSTFLRCLNLLEMPDAGEIEFGGDHIDMRTFNGLATSEKNRRIQALRSRIGMVFQGFNLWSSKTLLENVTEAPIHVHHRPPQECIAQAKELLASVGLYEFRDYYPKHLSGGQQQRGAIARALAINPSVILFDEPTSALDPELVGEVLQVMQKLAEAGSTMLVVTHEMSFARNVSNKVIFCENGSIGAQGSPAEIFSSDRSAALRKFLSIA
;
A
#
# COMPACT_ATOMS: atom_id res chain seq x y z
N MET A 1 16.92 20.22 -17.00
CA MET A 1 16.90 20.06 -15.53
C MET A 1 15.52 19.52 -15.17
N ARG A 2 15.39 18.23 -14.81
CA ARG A 2 14.08 17.69 -14.35
C ARG A 2 13.73 18.40 -13.04
N PRO A 3 12.47 18.86 -12.85
CA PRO A 3 12.07 19.42 -11.56
C PRO A 3 12.36 18.37 -10.49
N ARG A 4 12.92 18.80 -9.34
CA ARG A 4 13.07 17.92 -8.17
C ARG A 4 11.69 17.38 -7.81
N MET A 5 11.43 16.11 -8.10
CA MET A 5 10.21 15.44 -7.69
C MET A 5 10.22 15.42 -6.15
N SER A 6 9.13 15.89 -5.54
CA SER A 6 9.05 15.98 -4.09
C SER A 6 8.86 14.57 -3.50
N THR A 7 9.74 14.18 -2.59
CA THR A 7 9.58 12.96 -1.80
C THR A 7 8.24 13.02 -1.05
N VAL A 8 7.40 12.01 -1.27
CA VAL A 8 6.09 11.89 -0.62
C VAL A 8 6.22 11.07 0.66
N LEU A 9 6.98 9.97 0.59
CA LEU A 9 7.23 9.05 1.69
C LEU A 9 8.70 8.66 1.70
N SER A 10 9.35 8.74 2.84
CA SER A 10 10.69 8.21 3.09
C SER A 10 10.69 7.42 4.39
N ALA A 11 11.32 6.27 4.39
CA ALA A 11 11.59 5.49 5.58
C ALA A 11 13.06 5.12 5.61
N ARG A 12 13.72 5.24 6.76
CA ARG A 12 15.14 4.98 6.93
C ARG A 12 15.38 4.12 8.16
N GLY A 13 16.16 3.06 7.99
CA GLY A 13 16.60 2.24 9.11
C GLY A 13 15.50 1.47 9.81
N ILE A 14 14.39 1.13 9.13
CA ILE A 14 13.25 0.46 9.74
C ILE A 14 13.65 -0.92 10.22
N THR A 15 13.55 -1.11 11.52
CA THR A 15 13.83 -2.39 12.20
C THR A 15 12.61 -2.84 12.96
N LYS A 16 12.31 -4.15 12.89
CA LYS A 16 11.19 -4.75 13.60
C LYS A 16 11.51 -6.17 14.05
N SER A 17 11.22 -6.46 15.31
CA SER A 17 11.36 -7.79 15.90
C SER A 17 10.06 -8.23 16.57
N TYR A 18 9.82 -9.52 16.60
CA TYR A 18 8.77 -10.18 17.36
C TYR A 18 9.44 -11.20 18.30
N GLY A 19 9.47 -10.89 19.59
CA GLY A 19 10.25 -11.65 20.57
C GLY A 19 11.73 -11.67 20.19
N SER A 20 12.33 -12.83 20.05
CA SER A 20 13.74 -12.99 19.66
C SER A 20 13.98 -12.95 18.15
N LYS A 21 12.93 -12.93 17.32
CA LYS A 21 13.06 -12.98 15.86
C LYS A 21 13.03 -11.58 15.27
N THR A 22 14.16 -11.12 14.71
CA THR A 22 14.19 -9.89 13.91
C THR A 22 13.66 -10.17 12.51
N VAL A 23 12.57 -9.49 12.14
CA VAL A 23 11.86 -9.63 10.86
C VAL A 23 12.29 -8.56 9.86
N LEU A 24 12.55 -7.34 10.32
CA LEU A 24 13.07 -6.25 9.49
C LEU A 24 14.42 -5.79 10.05
N LYS A 25 15.40 -5.64 9.16
CA LYS A 25 16.79 -5.33 9.48
C LYS A 25 17.24 -4.11 8.67
N ASP A 26 17.05 -2.91 9.20
CA ASP A 26 17.55 -1.66 8.61
C ASP A 26 17.02 -1.39 7.19
N LEU A 27 15.70 -1.55 6.97
CA LEU A 27 15.10 -1.29 5.66
C LEU A 27 14.92 0.21 5.43
N SER A 28 15.31 0.65 4.23
CA SER A 28 15.18 2.05 3.83
C SER A 28 14.55 2.16 2.44
N ILE A 29 13.59 3.06 2.27
CA ILE A 29 12.90 3.33 1.01
C ILE A 29 12.62 4.81 0.86
N SER A 30 12.56 5.28 -0.38
CA SER A 30 12.07 6.61 -0.73
C SER A 30 11.15 6.50 -1.93
N ALA A 31 9.97 7.14 -1.83
CA ALA A 31 8.98 7.25 -2.89
C ALA A 31 8.76 8.72 -3.22
N GLU A 32 8.89 9.05 -4.50
CA GLU A 32 8.56 10.35 -5.08
C GLU A 32 7.11 10.35 -5.60
N ARG A 33 6.58 11.53 -5.86
CA ARG A 33 5.22 11.64 -6.42
C ARG A 33 5.13 10.94 -7.77
N GLY A 34 4.15 10.05 -7.92
CA GLY A 34 3.93 9.24 -9.13
C GLY A 34 4.77 7.97 -9.19
N ASP A 35 5.58 7.67 -8.17
CA ASP A 35 6.29 6.40 -8.12
C ASP A 35 5.33 5.22 -7.94
N VAL A 36 5.54 4.17 -8.70
CA VAL A 36 4.94 2.85 -8.53
C VAL A 36 6.04 1.88 -8.13
N ILE A 37 6.15 1.59 -6.85
CA ILE A 37 7.21 0.76 -6.29
C ILE A 37 6.66 -0.64 -6.00
N ALA A 38 7.14 -1.64 -6.74
CA ALA A 38 6.84 -3.05 -6.45
C ALA A 38 7.83 -3.61 -5.42
N ILE A 39 7.32 -4.24 -4.38
CA ILE A 39 8.10 -4.92 -3.34
C ILE A 39 7.87 -6.41 -3.50
N ILE A 40 8.91 -7.12 -3.96
CA ILE A 40 8.87 -8.56 -4.26
C ILE A 40 9.80 -9.33 -3.33
N GLY A 41 9.66 -10.64 -3.26
CA GLY A 41 10.51 -11.52 -2.44
C GLY A 41 9.74 -12.71 -1.88
N ALA A 42 10.45 -13.68 -1.34
CA ALA A 42 9.88 -14.90 -0.81
C ALA A 42 8.88 -14.64 0.33
N SER A 43 7.97 -15.59 0.56
CA SER A 43 7.08 -15.55 1.72
C SER A 43 7.90 -15.49 3.01
N GLY A 44 7.46 -14.67 3.97
CA GLY A 44 8.19 -14.47 5.23
C GLY A 44 9.43 -13.57 5.15
N SER A 45 9.75 -12.95 4.01
CA SER A 45 10.89 -12.00 3.90
C SER A 45 10.66 -10.64 4.56
N GLY A 46 9.47 -10.37 5.13
CA GLY A 46 9.16 -9.16 5.88
C GLY A 46 8.39 -8.09 5.10
N LYS A 47 8.02 -8.32 3.83
CA LYS A 47 7.38 -7.32 2.94
C LYS A 47 6.12 -6.66 3.55
N SER A 48 5.14 -7.47 3.96
CA SER A 48 3.89 -6.98 4.56
C SER A 48 4.14 -6.29 5.89
N THR A 49 5.06 -6.80 6.71
CA THR A 49 5.47 -6.14 7.97
C THR A 49 6.08 -4.77 7.67
N PHE A 50 6.97 -4.69 6.68
CA PHE A 50 7.56 -3.41 6.26
C PHE A 50 6.49 -2.42 5.80
N LEU A 51 5.59 -2.85 4.90
CA LEU A 51 4.50 -2.01 4.42
C LEU A 51 3.61 -1.49 5.56
N ARG A 52 3.30 -2.34 6.55
CA ARG A 52 2.52 -1.98 7.74
C ARG A 52 3.28 -1.07 8.70
N CYS A 53 4.60 -1.12 8.71
CA CYS A 53 5.42 -0.15 9.45
C CYS A 53 5.33 1.25 8.84
N LEU A 54 5.22 1.40 7.52
CA LEU A 54 5.16 2.70 6.85
C LEU A 54 3.92 3.53 7.23
N ASN A 55 2.81 2.88 7.58
CA ASN A 55 1.60 3.55 8.08
C ASN A 55 1.37 3.34 9.59
N LEU A 56 2.39 2.86 10.31
CA LEU A 56 2.37 2.60 11.75
C LEU A 56 1.26 1.63 12.21
N LEU A 57 0.72 0.77 11.33
CA LEU A 57 -0.12 -0.37 11.75
C LEU A 57 0.70 -1.37 12.56
N GLU A 58 1.96 -1.57 12.18
CA GLU A 58 2.98 -2.20 12.99
C GLU A 58 3.96 -1.13 13.43
N MET A 59 4.21 -1.04 14.73
CA MET A 59 5.18 -0.07 15.26
C MET A 59 6.59 -0.58 15.03
N PRO A 60 7.43 0.14 14.27
CA PRO A 60 8.87 -0.18 14.18
C PRO A 60 9.53 -0.08 15.56
N ASP A 61 10.56 -0.90 15.79
CA ASP A 61 11.38 -0.81 17.00
C ASP A 61 12.43 0.30 16.86
N ALA A 62 12.91 0.55 15.63
CA ALA A 62 13.83 1.63 15.29
C ALA A 62 13.60 2.15 13.87
N GLY A 63 14.20 3.29 13.56
CA GLY A 63 14.15 3.94 12.25
C GLY A 63 13.37 5.24 12.26
N GLU A 64 13.25 5.82 11.09
CA GLU A 64 12.60 7.12 10.87
C GLU A 64 11.63 7.02 9.70
N ILE A 65 10.49 7.69 9.80
CA ILE A 65 9.51 7.83 8.73
C ILE A 65 9.26 9.31 8.50
N GLU A 66 9.40 9.75 7.26
CA GLU A 66 9.05 11.09 6.81
C GLU A 66 7.92 11.00 5.79
N PHE A 67 6.84 11.73 6.03
CA PHE A 67 5.66 11.72 5.17
C PHE A 67 5.03 13.11 5.10
N GLY A 68 5.03 13.72 3.90
CA GLY A 68 4.39 15.00 3.66
C GLY A 68 4.84 16.13 4.59
N GLY A 69 6.13 16.14 4.98
CA GLY A 69 6.73 17.10 5.90
C GLY A 69 6.66 16.73 7.39
N ASP A 70 5.91 15.68 7.76
CA ASP A 70 5.93 15.13 9.10
C ASP A 70 7.09 14.14 9.25
N HIS A 71 7.86 14.28 10.33
CA HIS A 71 9.00 13.42 10.66
C HIS A 71 8.72 12.66 11.96
N ILE A 72 8.84 11.33 11.90
CA ILE A 72 8.64 10.43 13.03
C ILE A 72 9.92 9.61 13.22
N ASP A 73 10.71 9.97 14.23
CA ASP A 73 11.87 9.19 14.71
C ASP A 73 11.42 8.27 15.85
N MET A 74 11.53 6.96 15.69
CA MET A 74 11.08 5.97 16.67
C MET A 74 11.75 6.13 18.03
N ARG A 75 12.97 6.64 18.10
CA ARG A 75 13.69 6.88 19.36
C ARG A 75 12.95 7.90 20.25
N THR A 76 12.47 8.99 19.64
CA THR A 76 11.72 10.03 20.35
C THR A 76 10.24 9.72 20.44
N PHE A 77 9.67 9.14 19.37
CA PHE A 77 8.25 8.81 19.27
C PHE A 77 7.80 7.84 20.38
N ASN A 78 8.60 6.83 20.68
CA ASN A 78 8.29 5.84 21.73
C ASN A 78 8.20 6.44 23.14
N GLY A 79 8.84 7.57 23.39
CA GLY A 79 8.76 8.31 24.65
C GLY A 79 7.57 9.28 24.79
N LEU A 80 6.81 9.52 23.71
CA LEU A 80 5.67 10.43 23.74
C LEU A 80 4.49 9.88 24.56
N ALA A 81 3.66 10.80 25.08
CA ALA A 81 2.38 10.44 25.70
C ALA A 81 1.46 9.74 24.67
N THR A 82 0.62 8.82 25.14
CA THR A 82 -0.27 8.02 24.27
C THR A 82 -1.20 8.90 23.42
N SER A 83 -1.71 10.00 23.96
CA SER A 83 -2.56 10.95 23.22
C SER A 83 -1.84 11.57 22.04
N GLU A 84 -0.58 11.98 22.24
CA GLU A 84 0.27 12.58 21.20
C GLU A 84 0.64 11.56 20.12
N LYS A 85 1.00 10.33 20.52
CA LYS A 85 1.21 9.21 19.57
C LYS A 85 -0.01 8.99 18.71
N ASN A 86 -1.18 8.84 19.32
CA ASN A 86 -2.42 8.59 18.59
C ASN A 86 -2.76 9.72 17.61
N ARG A 87 -2.56 10.98 18.02
CA ARG A 87 -2.77 12.14 17.16
C ARG A 87 -1.86 12.09 15.91
N ARG A 88 -0.57 11.81 16.08
CA ARG A 88 0.39 11.73 14.97
C ARG A 88 0.11 10.54 14.06
N ILE A 89 -0.20 9.37 14.62
CA ILE A 89 -0.59 8.19 13.85
C ILE A 89 -1.84 8.47 13.02
N GLN A 90 -2.86 9.10 13.62
CA GLN A 90 -4.09 9.44 12.92
C GLN A 90 -3.83 10.44 11.78
N ALA A 91 -3.03 11.49 12.02
CA ALA A 91 -2.66 12.46 11.00
C ALA A 91 -1.90 11.83 9.82
N LEU A 92 -1.03 10.85 10.08
CA LEU A 92 -0.34 10.10 9.03
C LEU A 92 -1.32 9.21 8.25
N ARG A 93 -2.11 8.38 8.96
CA ARG A 93 -3.04 7.43 8.34
C ARG A 93 -4.17 8.10 7.54
N SER A 94 -4.57 9.31 7.91
CA SER A 94 -5.58 10.07 7.18
C SER A 94 -5.14 10.48 5.76
N ARG A 95 -3.85 10.37 5.43
CA ARG A 95 -3.27 10.73 4.13
C ARG A 95 -2.66 9.55 3.39
N ILE A 96 -2.69 8.35 3.97
CA ILE A 96 -2.17 7.11 3.40
C ILE A 96 -3.33 6.15 3.16
N GLY A 97 -3.60 5.80 1.91
CA GLY A 97 -4.52 4.72 1.58
C GLY A 97 -3.88 3.35 1.85
N MET A 98 -4.66 2.40 2.38
CA MET A 98 -4.20 1.03 2.57
C MET A 98 -5.22 0.04 2.02
N VAL A 99 -4.73 -0.86 1.16
CA VAL A 99 -5.49 -1.97 0.58
C VAL A 99 -4.85 -3.27 1.07
N PHE A 100 -5.66 -4.12 1.71
CA PHE A 100 -5.20 -5.35 2.35
C PHE A 100 -5.51 -6.58 1.48
N GLN A 101 -4.79 -7.65 1.72
CA GLN A 101 -5.02 -8.96 1.14
C GLN A 101 -6.45 -9.48 1.41
N GLY A 102 -6.99 -9.27 2.61
CA GLY A 102 -8.28 -9.78 3.07
C GLY A 102 -9.46 -8.82 2.85
N PHE A 103 -9.37 -7.87 1.90
CA PHE A 103 -10.39 -6.84 1.55
C PHE A 103 -10.72 -5.89 2.72
N ASN A 104 -11.03 -6.40 3.90
CA ASN A 104 -11.33 -5.69 5.15
C ASN A 104 -12.49 -4.68 5.02
N LEU A 105 -13.49 -4.99 4.19
CA LEU A 105 -14.73 -4.22 4.14
C LEU A 105 -15.57 -4.47 5.39
N TRP A 106 -16.24 -3.44 5.92
CA TRP A 106 -17.18 -3.59 7.01
C TRP A 106 -18.41 -4.37 6.53
N SER A 107 -18.61 -5.55 7.08
CA SER A 107 -19.68 -6.48 6.67
C SER A 107 -21.10 -5.95 6.94
N SER A 108 -21.24 -5.04 7.91
CA SER A 108 -22.50 -4.42 8.31
C SER A 108 -22.84 -3.15 7.50
N LYS A 109 -22.00 -2.76 6.56
CA LYS A 109 -22.16 -1.57 5.70
C LYS A 109 -22.26 -1.95 4.24
N THR A 110 -23.05 -1.21 3.47
CA THR A 110 -23.06 -1.32 2.01
C THR A 110 -21.71 -0.90 1.42
N LEU A 111 -21.50 -1.15 0.15
CA LEU A 111 -20.28 -0.75 -0.53
C LEU A 111 -20.12 0.79 -0.54
N LEU A 112 -21.21 1.53 -0.79
CA LEU A 112 -21.21 2.98 -0.74
C LEU A 112 -20.85 3.49 0.67
N GLU A 113 -21.46 2.95 1.71
CA GLU A 113 -21.15 3.29 3.10
C GLU A 113 -19.71 2.99 3.47
N ASN A 114 -19.15 1.86 3.00
CA ASN A 114 -17.73 1.53 3.19
C ASN A 114 -16.80 2.61 2.60
N VAL A 115 -17.15 3.15 1.42
CA VAL A 115 -16.33 4.16 0.73
C VAL A 115 -16.49 5.54 1.37
N THR A 116 -17.68 5.88 1.90
CA THR A 116 -17.96 7.20 2.48
C THR A 116 -17.56 7.34 3.95
N GLU A 117 -17.33 6.24 4.67
CA GLU A 117 -17.10 6.24 6.12
C GLU A 117 -15.97 7.16 6.56
N ALA A 118 -14.78 6.98 6.02
CA ALA A 118 -13.62 7.77 6.43
C ALA A 118 -13.72 9.24 5.98
N PRO A 119 -14.13 9.57 4.74
CA PRO A 119 -14.37 10.95 4.35
C PRO A 119 -15.34 11.71 5.26
N ILE A 120 -16.43 11.08 5.68
CA ILE A 120 -17.43 11.74 6.52
C ILE A 120 -16.99 11.81 7.99
N HIS A 121 -16.59 10.66 8.57
CA HIS A 121 -16.41 10.56 10.03
C HIS A 121 -14.99 10.83 10.50
N VAL A 122 -13.97 10.70 9.64
CA VAL A 122 -12.57 10.98 9.98
C VAL A 122 -12.14 12.34 9.42
N HIS A 123 -12.52 12.65 8.17
CA HIS A 123 -12.15 13.90 7.52
C HIS A 123 -13.20 15.01 7.68
N HIS A 124 -14.35 14.71 8.30
CA HIS A 124 -15.44 15.65 8.58
C HIS A 124 -15.91 16.42 7.34
N ARG A 125 -15.87 15.78 6.17
CA ARG A 125 -16.32 16.36 4.91
C ARG A 125 -17.84 16.30 4.79
N PRO A 126 -18.45 17.23 4.02
CA PRO A 126 -19.90 17.22 3.81
C PRO A 126 -20.40 15.89 3.23
N PRO A 127 -21.40 15.23 3.84
CA PRO A 127 -21.87 13.91 3.40
C PRO A 127 -22.29 13.85 1.94
N GLN A 128 -22.96 14.89 1.41
CA GLN A 128 -23.41 14.91 0.01
C GLN A 128 -22.23 14.89 -0.97
N GLU A 129 -21.15 15.63 -0.70
CA GLU A 129 -19.93 15.62 -1.51
C GLU A 129 -19.26 14.27 -1.46
N CYS A 130 -19.17 13.66 -0.26
CA CYS A 130 -18.58 12.33 -0.07
C CYS A 130 -19.36 11.25 -0.84
N ILE A 131 -20.70 11.31 -0.82
CA ILE A 131 -21.56 10.38 -1.57
C ILE A 131 -21.37 10.55 -3.08
N ALA A 132 -21.29 11.79 -3.57
CA ALA A 132 -21.06 12.06 -4.99
C ALA A 132 -19.70 11.50 -5.43
N GLN A 133 -18.62 11.83 -4.70
CA GLN A 133 -17.29 11.31 -4.98
C GLN A 133 -17.22 9.77 -4.89
N ALA A 134 -17.87 9.17 -3.89
CA ALA A 134 -17.89 7.72 -3.72
C ALA A 134 -18.56 7.01 -4.91
N LYS A 135 -19.64 7.59 -5.46
CA LYS A 135 -20.29 7.06 -6.66
C LYS A 135 -19.38 7.12 -7.89
N GLU A 136 -18.62 8.20 -8.07
CA GLU A 136 -17.63 8.33 -9.14
C GLU A 136 -16.49 7.31 -8.97
N LEU A 137 -15.96 7.14 -7.75
CA LEU A 137 -14.94 6.14 -7.45
C LEU A 137 -15.44 4.73 -7.71
N LEU A 138 -16.66 4.39 -7.27
CA LEU A 138 -17.25 3.08 -7.55
C LEU A 138 -17.47 2.86 -9.05
N ALA A 139 -17.85 3.88 -9.80
CA ALA A 139 -17.94 3.81 -11.25
C ALA A 139 -16.57 3.55 -11.90
N SER A 140 -15.52 4.22 -11.44
CA SER A 140 -14.15 4.08 -11.97
C SER A 140 -13.57 2.67 -11.79
N VAL A 141 -14.00 1.94 -10.75
CA VAL A 141 -13.62 0.54 -10.49
C VAL A 141 -14.68 -0.47 -10.99
N GLY A 142 -15.70 -0.02 -11.74
CA GLY A 142 -16.75 -0.86 -12.34
C GLY A 142 -17.75 -1.43 -11.32
N LEU A 143 -18.03 -0.70 -10.22
CA LEU A 143 -18.89 -1.17 -9.13
C LEU A 143 -20.08 -0.25 -8.83
N TYR A 144 -20.41 0.70 -9.73
CA TYR A 144 -21.52 1.64 -9.49
C TYR A 144 -22.84 0.93 -9.21
N GLU A 145 -23.18 -0.12 -9.97
CA GLU A 145 -24.42 -0.88 -9.82
C GLU A 145 -24.47 -1.73 -8.54
N PHE A 146 -23.30 -1.97 -7.92
CA PHE A 146 -23.18 -2.74 -6.69
C PHE A 146 -23.08 -1.86 -5.43
N ARG A 147 -23.23 -0.53 -5.54
CA ARG A 147 -23.03 0.44 -4.45
C ARG A 147 -23.87 0.17 -3.20
N ASP A 148 -25.09 -0.37 -3.39
CA ASP A 148 -26.04 -0.66 -2.31
C ASP A 148 -25.94 -2.10 -1.80
N TYR A 149 -24.98 -2.90 -2.32
CA TYR A 149 -24.74 -4.28 -1.90
C TYR A 149 -23.83 -4.34 -0.67
N TYR A 150 -24.11 -5.31 0.18
CA TYR A 150 -23.22 -5.67 1.30
C TYR A 150 -22.08 -6.56 0.83
N PRO A 151 -20.90 -6.55 1.50
CA PRO A 151 -19.73 -7.34 1.10
C PRO A 151 -20.02 -8.82 0.86
N LYS A 152 -20.88 -9.44 1.67
CA LYS A 152 -21.23 -10.87 1.54
C LYS A 152 -21.92 -11.24 0.21
N HIS A 153 -22.44 -10.26 -0.53
CA HIS A 153 -23.09 -10.44 -1.82
C HIS A 153 -22.17 -10.11 -3.01
N LEU A 154 -20.91 -9.82 -2.75
CA LEU A 154 -19.91 -9.44 -3.75
C LEU A 154 -18.89 -10.56 -3.95
N SER A 155 -18.40 -10.75 -5.18
CA SER A 155 -17.27 -11.62 -5.45
C SER A 155 -15.99 -11.09 -4.78
N GLY A 156 -14.95 -11.92 -4.62
CA GLY A 156 -13.67 -11.50 -4.09
C GLY A 156 -13.06 -10.33 -4.87
N GLY A 157 -13.07 -10.40 -6.21
CA GLY A 157 -12.60 -9.29 -7.06
C GLY A 157 -13.41 -8.01 -6.90
N GLN A 158 -14.74 -8.10 -6.74
CA GLN A 158 -15.60 -6.96 -6.44
C GLN A 158 -15.29 -6.36 -5.06
N GLN A 159 -15.10 -7.20 -4.04
CA GLN A 159 -14.73 -6.73 -2.71
C GLN A 159 -13.37 -6.01 -2.73
N GLN A 160 -12.39 -6.55 -3.44
CA GLN A 160 -11.07 -5.92 -3.55
C GLN A 160 -11.12 -4.60 -4.30
N ARG A 161 -11.82 -4.51 -5.41
CA ARG A 161 -12.04 -3.24 -6.13
C ARG A 161 -12.80 -2.23 -5.25
N GLY A 162 -13.73 -2.67 -4.43
CA GLY A 162 -14.40 -1.85 -3.41
C GLY A 162 -13.45 -1.34 -2.33
N ALA A 163 -12.53 -2.18 -1.87
CA ALA A 163 -11.48 -1.78 -0.93
C ALA A 163 -10.51 -0.74 -1.53
N ILE A 164 -10.21 -0.86 -2.84
CA ILE A 164 -9.45 0.16 -3.57
C ILE A 164 -10.23 1.48 -3.61
N ALA A 165 -11.50 1.47 -3.99
CA ALA A 165 -12.35 2.67 -4.00
C ALA A 165 -12.42 3.35 -2.61
N ARG A 166 -12.53 2.56 -1.53
CA ARG A 166 -12.48 3.06 -0.16
C ARG A 166 -11.14 3.72 0.17
N ALA A 167 -10.02 3.13 -0.24
CA ALA A 167 -8.70 3.70 -0.01
C ALA A 167 -8.49 5.02 -0.79
N LEU A 168 -9.10 5.15 -1.97
CA LEU A 168 -9.04 6.36 -2.80
C LEU A 168 -9.91 7.51 -2.25
N ALA A 169 -10.99 7.20 -1.52
CA ALA A 169 -11.99 8.17 -1.08
C ALA A 169 -11.44 9.26 -0.13
N ILE A 170 -10.33 8.97 0.56
CA ILE A 170 -9.63 9.92 1.42
C ILE A 170 -8.66 10.83 0.65
N ASN A 171 -8.57 10.74 -0.69
CA ASN A 171 -7.60 11.45 -1.53
C ASN A 171 -6.15 11.25 -1.03
N PRO A 172 -5.67 10.02 -0.94
CA PRO A 172 -4.39 9.71 -0.32
C PRO A 172 -3.21 10.25 -1.13
N SER A 173 -2.14 10.68 -0.46
CA SER A 173 -0.88 11.06 -1.12
C SER A 173 -0.07 9.84 -1.57
N VAL A 174 -0.26 8.69 -0.93
CA VAL A 174 0.32 7.39 -1.29
C VAL A 174 -0.67 6.27 -0.97
N ILE A 175 -0.69 5.23 -1.79
CA ILE A 175 -1.50 4.05 -1.57
C ILE A 175 -0.56 2.86 -1.34
N LEU A 176 -0.78 2.15 -0.25
CA LEU A 176 -0.06 0.94 0.12
C LEU A 176 -0.94 -0.28 -0.21
N PHE A 177 -0.42 -1.20 -1.01
CA PHE A 177 -1.11 -2.45 -1.37
C PHE A 177 -0.36 -3.64 -0.76
N ASP A 178 -1.01 -4.35 0.16
CA ASP A 178 -0.47 -5.54 0.82
C ASP A 178 -1.06 -6.79 0.18
N GLU A 179 -0.37 -7.34 -0.82
CA GLU A 179 -0.75 -8.54 -1.59
C GLU A 179 -2.22 -8.50 -2.10
N PRO A 180 -2.61 -7.49 -2.89
CA PRO A 180 -4.02 -7.21 -3.22
C PRO A 180 -4.72 -8.31 -4.03
N THR A 181 -3.99 -9.27 -4.59
CA THR A 181 -4.53 -10.34 -5.44
C THR A 181 -4.44 -11.72 -4.80
N SER A 182 -3.68 -11.89 -3.70
CA SER A 182 -3.36 -13.21 -3.14
C SER A 182 -4.55 -13.99 -2.58
N ALA A 183 -5.67 -13.31 -2.27
CA ALA A 183 -6.90 -13.94 -1.78
C ALA A 183 -7.97 -14.13 -2.88
N LEU A 184 -7.59 -13.94 -4.15
CA LEU A 184 -8.50 -14.01 -5.28
C LEU A 184 -8.29 -15.28 -6.10
N ASP A 185 -9.38 -15.74 -6.70
CA ASP A 185 -9.31 -16.75 -7.77
C ASP A 185 -8.56 -16.17 -8.98
N PRO A 186 -7.76 -16.98 -9.70
CA PRO A 186 -6.93 -16.51 -10.83
C PRO A 186 -7.71 -15.73 -11.89
N GLU A 187 -8.97 -16.08 -12.14
CA GLU A 187 -9.84 -15.39 -13.10
C GLU A 187 -10.17 -13.95 -12.71
N LEU A 188 -10.15 -13.63 -11.40
CA LEU A 188 -10.50 -12.31 -10.87
C LEU A 188 -9.27 -11.39 -10.70
N VAL A 189 -8.05 -11.93 -10.75
CA VAL A 189 -6.80 -11.19 -10.58
C VAL A 189 -6.67 -10.07 -11.61
N GLY A 190 -6.98 -10.39 -12.88
CA GLY A 190 -6.86 -9.45 -13.99
C GLY A 190 -7.65 -8.16 -13.81
N GLU A 191 -8.88 -8.25 -13.26
CA GLU A 191 -9.74 -7.08 -13.02
C GLU A 191 -9.12 -6.11 -11.99
N VAL A 192 -8.52 -6.65 -10.93
CA VAL A 192 -7.87 -5.84 -9.89
C VAL A 192 -6.59 -5.20 -10.42
N LEU A 193 -5.76 -5.96 -11.17
CA LEU A 193 -4.55 -5.43 -11.78
C LEU A 193 -4.83 -4.32 -12.80
N GLN A 194 -5.91 -4.42 -13.58
CA GLN A 194 -6.34 -3.36 -14.49
C GLN A 194 -6.69 -2.05 -13.76
N VAL A 195 -7.39 -2.14 -12.61
CA VAL A 195 -7.67 -0.96 -11.78
C VAL A 195 -6.38 -0.35 -11.27
N MET A 196 -5.44 -1.15 -10.76
CA MET A 196 -4.15 -0.67 -10.26
C MET A 196 -3.30 -0.05 -11.38
N GLN A 197 -3.33 -0.60 -12.59
CA GLN A 197 -2.66 -0.03 -13.75
C GLN A 197 -3.23 1.34 -14.12
N LYS A 198 -4.56 1.51 -14.15
CA LYS A 198 -5.20 2.82 -14.38
C LYS A 198 -4.81 3.85 -13.32
N LEU A 199 -4.66 3.45 -12.06
CA LEU A 199 -4.18 4.33 -11.00
C LEU A 199 -2.72 4.77 -11.23
N ALA A 200 -1.86 3.86 -11.70
CA ALA A 200 -0.49 4.17 -12.08
C ALA A 200 -0.44 5.17 -13.25
N GLU A 201 -1.21 4.93 -14.31
CA GLU A 201 -1.32 5.81 -15.46
C GLU A 201 -1.87 7.20 -15.10
N ALA A 202 -2.76 7.28 -14.10
CA ALA A 202 -3.27 8.53 -13.54
C ALA A 202 -2.25 9.27 -12.63
N GLY A 203 -1.04 8.72 -12.44
CA GLY A 203 0.03 9.34 -11.65
C GLY A 203 -0.10 9.13 -10.14
N SER A 204 -0.85 8.15 -9.68
CA SER A 204 -0.93 7.80 -8.26
C SER A 204 0.42 7.27 -7.75
N THR A 205 0.81 7.70 -6.55
CA THR A 205 1.99 7.13 -5.86
C THR A 205 1.58 5.84 -5.15
N MET A 206 2.25 4.73 -5.45
CA MET A 206 1.87 3.41 -4.93
C MET A 206 3.08 2.61 -4.48
N LEU A 207 2.95 1.93 -3.32
CA LEU A 207 3.86 0.88 -2.88
C LEU A 207 3.07 -0.43 -2.85
N VAL A 208 3.52 -1.43 -3.60
CA VAL A 208 2.76 -2.66 -3.85
C VAL A 208 3.59 -3.87 -3.47
N VAL A 209 3.23 -4.54 -2.38
CA VAL A 209 3.71 -5.90 -2.10
C VAL A 209 2.93 -6.85 -3.00
N THR A 210 3.62 -7.59 -3.86
CA THR A 210 2.96 -8.44 -4.84
C THR A 210 3.78 -9.66 -5.22
N HIS A 211 3.07 -10.71 -5.63
CA HIS A 211 3.60 -11.90 -6.33
C HIS A 211 3.33 -11.84 -7.84
N GLU A 212 2.65 -10.80 -8.33
CA GLU A 212 2.36 -10.61 -9.75
C GLU A 212 3.58 -10.00 -10.47
N MET A 213 4.45 -10.88 -11.01
CA MET A 213 5.69 -10.44 -11.67
C MET A 213 5.42 -9.62 -12.93
N SER A 214 4.32 -9.88 -13.63
CA SER A 214 3.86 -9.10 -14.77
C SER A 214 3.57 -7.64 -14.40
N PHE A 215 2.90 -7.41 -13.27
CA PHE A 215 2.65 -6.08 -12.72
C PHE A 215 3.97 -5.40 -12.33
N ALA A 216 4.82 -6.08 -11.57
CA ALA A 216 6.11 -5.55 -11.15
C ALA A 216 7.02 -5.19 -12.33
N ARG A 217 6.95 -5.92 -13.45
CA ARG A 217 7.74 -5.69 -14.66
C ARG A 217 7.20 -4.55 -15.51
N ASN A 218 5.87 -4.49 -15.71
CA ASN A 218 5.26 -3.66 -16.75
C ASN A 218 4.66 -2.36 -16.22
N VAL A 219 4.29 -2.29 -14.94
CA VAL A 219 3.57 -1.15 -14.35
C VAL A 219 4.43 -0.38 -13.36
N SER A 220 5.33 -1.04 -12.61
CA SER A 220 6.18 -0.32 -11.67
C SER A 220 7.32 0.42 -12.37
N ASN A 221 7.79 1.53 -11.77
CA ASN A 221 8.99 2.25 -12.20
C ASN A 221 10.19 1.92 -11.30
N LYS A 222 9.94 1.30 -10.15
CA LYS A 222 10.97 0.83 -9.23
C LYS A 222 10.58 -0.52 -8.63
N VAL A 223 11.53 -1.42 -8.51
CA VAL A 223 11.35 -2.73 -7.89
C VAL A 223 12.34 -2.90 -6.75
N ILE A 224 11.85 -3.40 -5.63
CA ILE A 224 12.63 -3.72 -4.43
C ILE A 224 12.47 -5.22 -4.17
N PHE A 225 13.58 -5.94 -4.14
CA PHE A 225 13.63 -7.34 -3.75
C PHE A 225 14.01 -7.44 -2.26
N CYS A 226 13.10 -7.99 -1.47
CA CYS A 226 13.28 -8.23 -0.05
C CYS A 226 13.72 -9.67 0.21
N GLU A 227 14.79 -9.83 0.98
CA GLU A 227 15.34 -11.12 1.37
C GLU A 227 15.77 -11.09 2.84
N ASN A 228 15.35 -12.08 3.63
CA ASN A 228 15.77 -12.26 5.04
C ASN A 228 15.63 -11.00 5.92
N GLY A 229 14.59 -10.19 5.65
CA GLY A 229 14.32 -8.96 6.39
C GLY A 229 15.16 -7.75 5.97
N SER A 230 15.85 -7.82 4.84
CA SER A 230 16.68 -6.75 4.28
C SER A 230 16.37 -6.52 2.80
N ILE A 231 16.81 -5.39 2.24
CA ILE A 231 16.75 -5.16 0.80
C ILE A 231 17.95 -5.85 0.14
N GLY A 232 17.68 -6.93 -0.62
CA GLY A 232 18.70 -7.66 -1.36
C GLY A 232 19.07 -6.99 -2.68
N ALA A 233 18.13 -6.31 -3.33
CA ALA A 233 18.34 -5.54 -4.55
C ALA A 233 17.25 -4.49 -4.73
N GLN A 234 17.56 -3.37 -5.39
CA GLN A 234 16.59 -2.37 -5.84
C GLN A 234 17.05 -1.75 -7.15
N GLY A 235 16.09 -1.29 -7.95
CA GLY A 235 16.38 -0.65 -9.24
C GLY A 235 15.13 -0.56 -10.10
N SER A 236 15.32 -0.17 -11.37
CA SER A 236 14.27 -0.22 -12.38
C SER A 236 13.86 -1.67 -12.67
N PRO A 237 12.65 -1.92 -13.20
CA PRO A 237 12.25 -3.26 -13.61
C PRO A 237 13.26 -3.92 -14.56
N ALA A 238 13.77 -3.18 -15.56
CA ALA A 238 14.75 -3.70 -16.49
C ALA A 238 16.02 -4.20 -15.79
N GLU A 239 16.49 -3.49 -14.77
CA GLU A 239 17.64 -3.89 -13.98
C GLU A 239 17.35 -5.10 -13.07
N ILE A 240 16.20 -5.15 -12.42
CA ILE A 240 15.88 -6.24 -11.46
C ILE A 240 15.58 -7.54 -12.20
N PHE A 241 14.90 -7.49 -13.33
CA PHE A 241 14.53 -8.68 -14.11
C PHE A 241 15.60 -9.09 -15.14
N SER A 242 16.79 -8.44 -15.16
CA SER A 242 17.92 -8.87 -15.99
C SER A 242 18.63 -10.09 -15.40
N SER A 243 19.36 -10.83 -16.26
CA SER A 243 20.03 -12.09 -15.90
C SER A 243 21.25 -11.95 -14.94
N ASP A 244 21.80 -10.72 -14.79
CA ASP A 244 23.09 -10.49 -14.10
C ASP A 244 22.97 -10.11 -12.62
N ARG A 245 21.95 -10.61 -11.92
CA ARG A 245 21.70 -10.26 -10.52
C ARG A 245 22.13 -11.37 -9.53
N SER A 246 21.96 -11.09 -8.25
CA SER A 246 22.32 -12.00 -7.16
C SER A 246 21.73 -13.41 -7.36
N ALA A 247 22.42 -14.44 -6.89
CA ALA A 247 21.94 -15.81 -6.96
C ALA A 247 20.55 -16.00 -6.31
N ALA A 248 20.29 -15.28 -5.21
CA ALA A 248 19.04 -15.31 -4.50
C ALA A 248 17.89 -14.73 -5.34
N LEU A 249 18.10 -13.59 -6.00
CA LEU A 249 17.08 -12.98 -6.88
C LEU A 249 16.80 -13.88 -8.10
N ARG A 250 17.85 -14.46 -8.72
CA ARG A 250 17.68 -15.42 -9.83
C ARG A 250 16.85 -16.63 -9.40
N LYS A 251 17.17 -17.22 -8.25
CA LYS A 251 16.40 -18.34 -7.69
C LYS A 251 14.94 -17.96 -7.43
N PHE A 252 14.69 -16.76 -6.88
CA PHE A 252 13.34 -16.28 -6.67
C PHE A 252 12.58 -16.14 -7.99
N LEU A 253 13.16 -15.48 -9.00
CA LEU A 253 12.52 -15.24 -10.30
C LEU A 253 12.32 -16.51 -11.15
N SER A 254 13.08 -17.58 -10.89
CA SER A 254 12.89 -18.88 -11.58
C SER A 254 11.74 -19.71 -11.02
N ILE A 255 11.19 -19.34 -9.86
CA ILE A 255 10.11 -20.03 -9.16
C ILE A 255 8.79 -19.20 -9.24
N ALA A 256 8.90 -17.89 -9.39
CA ALA A 256 7.80 -16.92 -9.45
C ALA A 256 7.33 -16.71 -10.91
#